data_83212fa37258aa47bb8fc09d5fb872f8
#
_entry.id   83212fa37258aa47bb8fc09d5fb872f8
#
_cell.length_a   1.000
_cell.length_b   1.000
_cell.length_c   1.000
_cell.angle_alpha   90.00
_cell.angle_beta   90.00
_cell.angle_gamma   90.00
#
_symmetry.space_group_name_H-M   'P 1'
#
loop_
_entity.id
_entity.type
_entity.pdbx_description
1 polymer ?
#
loop_
_entity_poly.entity_id
_entity_poly.type
_entity_poly.pdbx_seq_one_letter_code
_entity_poly.pdbx_strand_id
1 'polypeptide(L)'
;MTELILIIVIMGIFVVMAMTRTRSGLGTIREQIAIDQITTDIDLAKSMAFGRHDTITIVYSTAQESYTIYNGPDNNRSPITDFPNSDNGVISLDNSALREVDLQSANFNGAAELQFLPLGDPKIGGSVTLNTKTITIQPVTGKWTIN
;
A
#
# COMPACT_ATOMS: atom_id res chain seq x y z
N MET A 1 16.85 20.44 -48.39
CA MET A 1 15.94 19.24 -48.25
C MET A 1 16.52 18.23 -47.29
N THR A 2 17.79 17.85 -47.40
CA THR A 2 18.43 16.91 -46.45
C THR A 2 18.53 17.45 -45.01
N GLU A 3 18.79 18.74 -44.83
CA GLU A 3 18.85 19.35 -43.49
C GLU A 3 17.50 19.27 -42.74
N LEU A 4 16.37 19.45 -43.45
CA LEU A 4 15.04 19.38 -42.84
C LEU A 4 14.72 17.96 -42.38
N ILE A 5 15.12 16.93 -43.16
CA ILE A 5 14.96 15.53 -42.79
C ILE A 5 15.80 15.21 -41.54
N LEU A 6 17.02 15.69 -41.47
CA LEU A 6 17.91 15.49 -40.33
C LEU A 6 17.34 16.10 -39.03
N ILE A 7 16.78 17.29 -39.11
CA ILE A 7 16.14 17.96 -37.95
C ILE A 7 14.93 17.15 -37.45
N ILE A 8 14.08 16.64 -38.36
CA ILE A 8 12.91 15.86 -37.99
C ILE A 8 13.33 14.54 -37.31
N VAL A 9 14.37 13.89 -37.82
CA VAL A 9 14.90 12.64 -37.24
C VAL A 9 15.44 12.89 -35.82
N ILE A 10 16.23 13.94 -35.64
CA ILE A 10 16.79 14.29 -34.32
C ILE A 10 15.66 14.65 -33.33
N MET A 11 14.67 15.46 -33.75
CA MET A 11 13.50 15.76 -32.92
C MET A 11 12.73 14.49 -32.55
N GLY A 12 12.54 13.56 -33.49
CA GLY A 12 11.88 12.29 -33.23
C GLY A 12 12.59 11.45 -32.14
N ILE A 13 13.91 11.41 -32.17
CA ILE A 13 14.72 10.70 -31.15
C ILE A 13 14.57 11.39 -29.78
N PHE A 14 14.61 12.70 -29.70
CA PHE A 14 14.42 13.44 -28.44
C PHE A 14 13.03 13.22 -27.84
N VAL A 15 11.97 13.18 -28.66
CA VAL A 15 10.60 12.93 -28.21
C VAL A 15 10.48 11.53 -27.62
N VAL A 16 11.05 10.51 -28.28
CA VAL A 16 11.04 9.14 -27.78
C VAL A 16 11.81 9.02 -26.46
N MET A 17 12.99 9.65 -26.34
CA MET A 17 13.77 9.66 -25.12
C MET A 17 13.05 10.37 -23.96
N ALA A 18 12.33 11.48 -24.23
CA ALA A 18 11.55 12.19 -23.23
C ALA A 18 10.38 11.34 -22.72
N MET A 19 9.67 10.64 -23.60
CA MET A 19 8.56 9.77 -23.22
C MET A 19 8.99 8.58 -22.35
N THR A 20 10.13 7.97 -22.62
CA THR A 20 10.60 6.82 -21.82
C THR A 20 11.01 7.22 -20.39
N ARG A 21 11.61 8.39 -20.22
CA ARG A 21 12.00 8.88 -18.88
C ARG A 21 10.80 9.25 -17.99
N THR A 22 9.72 9.75 -18.57
CA THR A 22 8.55 10.16 -17.80
C THR A 22 7.79 8.98 -17.20
N ARG A 23 7.75 7.83 -17.88
CA ARG A 23 7.05 6.62 -17.40
C ARG A 23 7.72 6.01 -16.17
N SER A 24 9.04 5.95 -16.14
CA SER A 24 9.79 5.37 -14.99
C SER A 24 9.64 6.19 -13.71
N GLY A 25 9.54 7.51 -13.80
CA GLY A 25 9.36 8.38 -12.64
C GLY A 25 7.96 8.30 -12.00
N LEU A 26 6.94 8.10 -12.80
CA LEU A 26 5.55 8.02 -12.32
C LEU A 26 5.29 6.74 -11.52
N GLY A 27 5.86 5.61 -11.88
CA GLY A 27 5.74 4.35 -11.15
C GLY A 27 6.28 4.47 -9.71
N THR A 28 7.46 5.06 -9.56
CA THR A 28 8.09 5.27 -8.24
C THR A 28 7.27 6.22 -7.35
N ILE A 29 6.70 7.28 -7.93
CA ILE A 29 5.85 8.21 -7.18
C ILE A 29 4.57 7.52 -6.71
N ARG A 30 3.93 6.72 -7.56
CA ARG A 30 2.71 5.97 -7.22
C ARG A 30 2.97 4.94 -6.13
N GLU A 31 4.08 4.21 -6.23
CA GLU A 31 4.51 3.28 -5.19
C GLU A 31 4.72 3.99 -3.84
N GLN A 32 5.34 5.18 -3.85
CA GLN A 32 5.52 5.98 -2.64
C GLN A 32 4.18 6.43 -2.05
N ILE A 33 3.23 6.87 -2.87
CA ILE A 33 1.88 7.25 -2.42
C ILE A 33 1.17 6.04 -1.79
N ALA A 34 1.27 4.86 -2.38
CA ALA A 34 0.68 3.64 -1.82
C ALA A 34 1.31 3.26 -0.48
N ILE A 35 2.62 3.38 -0.35
CA ILE A 35 3.35 3.14 0.90
C ILE A 35 2.89 4.13 1.99
N ASP A 36 2.82 5.41 1.66
CA ASP A 36 2.38 6.45 2.59
C ASP A 36 0.93 6.22 3.03
N GLN A 37 0.07 5.78 2.13
CA GLN A 37 -1.31 5.40 2.45
C GLN A 37 -1.34 4.19 3.40
N ILE A 38 -0.68 3.09 3.06
CA ILE A 38 -0.67 1.86 3.88
C ILE A 38 -0.09 2.14 5.26
N THR A 39 1.01 2.88 5.37
CA THR A 39 1.63 3.21 6.66
C THR A 39 0.75 4.13 7.51
N THR A 40 0.09 5.10 6.90
CA THR A 40 -0.90 5.97 7.58
C THR A 40 -2.08 5.14 8.10
N ASP A 41 -2.58 4.21 7.31
CA ASP A 41 -3.70 3.35 7.69
C ASP A 41 -3.32 2.34 8.78
N ILE A 42 -2.07 1.86 8.79
CA ILE A 42 -1.51 1.06 9.88
C ILE A 42 -1.48 1.87 11.19
N ASP A 43 -0.99 3.11 11.16
CA ASP A 43 -0.93 3.98 12.33
C ASP A 43 -2.34 4.35 12.82
N LEU A 44 -3.28 4.57 11.90
CA LEU A 44 -4.68 4.82 12.24
C LEU A 44 -5.33 3.59 12.87
N ALA A 45 -5.15 2.39 12.29
CA ALA A 45 -5.67 1.14 12.83
C ALA A 45 -5.13 0.86 14.24
N LYS A 46 -3.84 1.09 14.46
CA LYS A 46 -3.20 1.02 15.79
C LYS A 46 -3.83 1.99 16.78
N SER A 47 -4.04 3.24 16.37
CA SER A 47 -4.68 4.27 17.20
C SER A 47 -6.13 3.93 17.52
N MET A 48 -6.86 3.35 16.56
CA MET A 48 -8.24 2.89 16.75
C MET A 48 -8.30 1.72 17.74
N ALA A 49 -7.38 0.76 17.67
CA ALA A 49 -7.29 -0.36 18.61
C ALA A 49 -7.12 0.16 20.04
N PHE A 50 -6.23 1.13 20.24
CA PHE A 50 -6.04 1.78 21.54
C PHE A 50 -7.25 2.60 21.98
N GLY A 51 -7.80 3.42 21.10
CA GLY A 51 -8.91 4.34 21.43
C GLY A 51 -10.24 3.63 21.68
N ARG A 52 -10.50 2.52 20.98
CA ARG A 52 -11.74 1.73 21.14
C ARG A 52 -11.61 0.62 22.19
N HIS A 53 -10.41 0.35 22.67
CA HIS A 53 -10.09 -0.82 23.52
C HIS A 53 -10.56 -2.15 22.90
N ASP A 54 -10.44 -2.27 21.58
CA ASP A 54 -10.89 -3.42 20.83
C ASP A 54 -9.79 -3.86 19.85
N THR A 55 -9.91 -5.08 19.34
CA THR A 55 -8.97 -5.63 18.35
C THR A 55 -9.27 -5.04 16.97
N ILE A 56 -8.25 -4.54 16.29
CA ILE A 56 -8.34 -4.07 14.90
C ILE A 56 -7.45 -4.95 14.03
N THR A 57 -8.01 -5.47 12.95
CA THR A 57 -7.30 -6.37 12.03
C THR A 57 -7.31 -5.80 10.63
N ILE A 58 -6.14 -5.69 10.00
CA ILE A 58 -5.98 -5.36 8.59
C ILE A 58 -5.75 -6.67 7.83
N VAL A 59 -6.64 -7.00 6.92
CA VAL A 59 -6.54 -8.19 6.06
C VAL A 59 -6.15 -7.75 4.67
N TYR A 60 -5.01 -8.25 4.19
CA TYR A 60 -4.48 -7.94 2.85
C TYR A 60 -4.92 -9.00 1.84
N SER A 61 -5.29 -8.56 0.64
CA SER A 61 -5.62 -9.43 -0.50
C SER A 61 -4.72 -9.11 -1.68
N THR A 62 -3.72 -9.94 -1.91
CA THR A 62 -2.82 -9.80 -3.06
C THR A 62 -3.53 -10.05 -4.39
N ALA A 63 -4.55 -10.93 -4.40
CA ALA A 63 -5.33 -11.23 -5.60
C ALA A 63 -6.25 -10.08 -6.05
N GLN A 64 -6.64 -9.21 -5.12
CA GLN A 64 -7.52 -8.06 -5.37
C GLN A 64 -6.78 -6.72 -5.24
N GLU A 65 -5.49 -6.76 -4.94
CA GLU A 65 -4.68 -5.56 -4.69
C GLU A 65 -5.39 -4.57 -3.75
N SER A 66 -5.84 -5.11 -2.61
CA SER A 66 -6.67 -4.39 -1.65
C SER A 66 -6.41 -4.85 -0.23
N TYR A 67 -6.88 -4.08 0.72
CA TYR A 67 -6.96 -4.50 2.11
C TYR A 67 -8.24 -4.00 2.76
N THR A 68 -8.68 -4.73 3.77
CA THR A 68 -9.91 -4.43 4.52
C THR A 68 -9.58 -4.36 5.99
N ILE A 69 -10.18 -3.41 6.71
CA ILE A 69 -9.96 -3.21 8.13
C ILE A 69 -11.19 -3.68 8.89
N TYR A 70 -10.96 -4.55 9.85
CA TYR A 70 -11.99 -5.16 10.69
C TYR A 70 -11.86 -4.71 12.14
N ASN A 71 -13.01 -4.55 12.80
CA ASN A 71 -13.12 -4.35 14.23
C ASN A 71 -13.63 -5.62 14.89
N GLY A 72 -13.10 -5.95 16.05
CA GLY A 72 -13.51 -7.09 16.86
C GLY A 72 -12.57 -8.29 16.79
N PRO A 73 -12.75 -9.26 17.69
CA PRO A 73 -11.94 -10.46 17.76
C PRO A 73 -12.20 -11.41 16.57
N ASP A 74 -11.27 -12.32 16.30
CA ASP A 74 -11.24 -13.19 15.12
C ASP A 74 -12.55 -13.96 14.86
N ASN A 75 -13.27 -14.31 15.93
CA ASN A 75 -14.52 -15.07 15.86
C ASN A 75 -15.77 -14.19 15.64
N ASN A 76 -15.66 -12.87 15.78
CA ASN A 76 -16.77 -11.95 15.66
C ASN A 76 -16.31 -10.57 15.15
N ARG A 77 -15.56 -10.55 14.05
CA ARG A 77 -15.06 -9.31 13.44
C ARG A 77 -16.02 -8.77 12.38
N SER A 78 -16.16 -7.46 12.30
CA SER A 78 -16.94 -6.77 11.29
C SER A 78 -16.08 -5.73 10.54
N PRO A 79 -16.28 -5.53 9.22
CA PRO A 79 -15.53 -4.52 8.48
C PRO A 79 -15.91 -3.13 8.96
N ILE A 80 -14.92 -2.24 9.02
CA ILE A 80 -15.12 -0.83 9.34
C ILE A 80 -15.44 -0.11 8.03
N THR A 81 -16.72 0.11 7.77
CA THR A 81 -17.20 0.64 6.49
C THR A 81 -16.97 2.13 6.31
N ASP A 82 -16.77 2.87 7.39
CA ASP A 82 -16.48 4.31 7.43
C ASP A 82 -14.98 4.64 7.55
N PHE A 83 -14.12 3.66 7.26
CA PHE A 83 -12.68 3.90 7.26
C PHE A 83 -12.29 4.87 6.13
N PRO A 84 -11.38 5.84 6.36
CA PRO A 84 -10.94 6.78 5.33
C PRO A 84 -10.48 6.10 4.03
N ASN A 85 -10.87 6.67 2.90
CA ASN A 85 -10.54 6.17 1.54
C ASN A 85 -11.02 4.74 1.24
N SER A 86 -11.93 4.18 2.05
CA SER A 86 -12.51 2.87 1.77
C SER A 86 -13.82 2.97 1.00
N ASP A 87 -14.10 1.96 0.19
CA ASP A 87 -15.41 1.69 -0.36
C ASP A 87 -16.01 0.47 0.37
N ASN A 88 -17.02 0.72 1.22
CA ASN A 88 -17.62 -0.30 2.09
C ASN A 88 -16.61 -1.07 2.96
N GLY A 89 -15.56 -0.39 3.43
CA GLY A 89 -14.50 -0.96 4.25
C GLY A 89 -13.34 -1.59 3.47
N VAL A 90 -13.41 -1.64 2.14
CA VAL A 90 -12.33 -2.14 1.28
C VAL A 90 -11.52 -0.96 0.74
N ILE A 91 -10.21 -1.00 0.90
CA ILE A 91 -9.28 -0.01 0.37
C ILE A 91 -8.54 -0.66 -0.80
N SER A 92 -8.82 -0.19 -2.03
CA SER A 92 -8.20 -0.70 -3.24
C SER A 92 -6.92 0.05 -3.57
N LEU A 93 -5.87 -0.69 -3.90
CA LEU A 93 -4.63 -0.18 -4.49
C LEU A 93 -4.70 -0.17 -6.02
N ASP A 94 -5.68 -0.88 -6.62
CA ASP A 94 -5.95 -0.84 -8.06
C ASP A 94 -6.94 0.29 -8.39
N ASN A 95 -6.49 1.52 -8.31
CA ASN A 95 -7.26 2.69 -8.69
C ASN A 95 -6.47 3.59 -9.65
N SER A 96 -7.11 4.62 -10.21
CA SER A 96 -6.48 5.50 -11.21
C SER A 96 -5.23 6.24 -10.71
N ALA A 97 -5.15 6.50 -9.41
CA ALA A 97 -4.02 7.18 -8.77
C ALA A 97 -2.85 6.23 -8.51
N LEU A 98 -3.13 4.95 -8.21
CA LEU A 98 -2.16 3.93 -7.83
C LEU A 98 -1.94 2.87 -8.93
N ARG A 99 -2.36 3.14 -10.15
CA ARG A 99 -2.17 2.23 -11.29
C ARG A 99 -0.70 1.80 -11.40
N GLU A 100 -0.46 0.50 -11.56
CA GLU A 100 0.87 -0.13 -11.62
C GLU A 100 1.52 -0.36 -10.23
N VAL A 101 0.82 -0.12 -9.14
CA VAL A 101 1.23 -0.57 -7.81
C VAL A 101 0.68 -1.98 -7.60
N ASP A 102 1.57 -2.91 -7.33
CA ASP A 102 1.27 -4.34 -7.14
C ASP A 102 1.57 -4.74 -5.69
N LEU A 103 0.57 -5.26 -4.99
CA LEU A 103 0.70 -5.86 -3.67
C LEU A 103 1.19 -7.29 -3.80
N GLN A 104 2.50 -7.49 -3.81
CA GLN A 104 3.13 -8.78 -4.08
C GLN A 104 2.93 -9.78 -2.95
N SER A 105 3.06 -9.34 -1.71
CA SER A 105 2.90 -10.21 -0.55
C SER A 105 2.58 -9.46 0.72
N ALA A 106 1.86 -10.12 1.62
CA ALA A 106 1.72 -9.73 3.01
C ALA A 106 1.93 -10.98 3.86
N ASN A 107 2.85 -10.92 4.82
CA ASN A 107 3.20 -12.07 5.65
C ASN A 107 3.38 -11.68 7.11
N PHE A 108 2.48 -12.16 7.94
CA PHE A 108 2.48 -12.04 9.39
C PHE A 108 2.41 -13.45 9.98
N ASN A 109 3.56 -14.13 10.07
CA ASN A 109 3.68 -15.51 10.52
C ASN A 109 2.83 -16.51 9.70
N GLY A 110 2.81 -16.36 8.38
CA GLY A 110 2.09 -17.25 7.46
C GLY A 110 0.65 -16.82 7.14
N ALA A 111 0.14 -15.75 7.76
CA ALA A 111 -1.14 -15.14 7.44
C ALA A 111 -0.96 -13.77 6.77
N ALA A 112 -1.90 -13.35 5.95
CA ALA A 112 -1.92 -12.01 5.35
C ALA A 112 -2.72 -11.02 6.23
N GLU A 113 -2.60 -11.13 7.55
CA GLU A 113 -3.38 -10.36 8.51
C GLU A 113 -2.49 -9.71 9.56
N LEU A 114 -2.55 -8.37 9.63
CA LEU A 114 -1.93 -7.59 10.69
C LEU A 114 -2.99 -7.26 11.76
N GLN A 115 -2.81 -7.78 12.96
CA GLN A 115 -3.76 -7.60 14.06
C GLN A 115 -3.15 -6.75 15.17
N PHE A 116 -3.86 -5.70 15.55
CA PHE A 116 -3.55 -4.88 16.72
C PHE A 116 -4.47 -5.25 17.88
N LEU A 117 -3.87 -5.47 19.05
CA LEU A 117 -4.57 -5.77 20.30
C LEU A 117 -5.17 -4.47 20.90
N PRO A 118 -6.07 -4.55 21.89
CA PRO A 118 -6.73 -3.39 22.49
C PRO A 118 -5.81 -2.33 23.11
N LEU A 119 -4.55 -2.64 23.34
CA LEU A 119 -3.53 -1.68 23.80
C LEU A 119 -2.74 -1.03 22.63
N GLY A 120 -3.06 -1.38 21.38
CA GLY A 120 -2.39 -0.89 20.19
C GLY A 120 -1.12 -1.66 19.84
N ASP A 121 -0.76 -2.72 20.58
CA ASP A 121 0.37 -3.56 20.26
C ASP A 121 0.00 -4.55 19.13
N PRO A 122 0.90 -4.79 18.16
CA PRO A 122 0.65 -5.83 17.16
C PRO A 122 0.76 -7.20 17.80
N LYS A 123 -0.17 -8.08 17.48
CA LYS A 123 -0.15 -9.48 17.93
C LYS A 123 1.09 -10.21 17.42
N ILE A 124 1.47 -9.93 16.19
CA ILE A 124 2.64 -10.49 15.49
C ILE A 124 3.20 -9.44 14.56
N GLY A 125 4.52 -9.32 14.46
CA GLY A 125 5.19 -8.52 13.45
C GLY A 125 5.21 -9.25 12.10
N GLY A 126 5.52 -8.51 11.04
CA GLY A 126 5.57 -9.07 9.70
C GLY A 126 5.92 -8.04 8.65
N SER A 127 5.61 -8.34 7.40
CA SER A 127 5.94 -7.46 6.28
C SER A 127 4.86 -7.44 5.19
N VAL A 128 4.78 -6.30 4.53
CA VAL A 128 3.97 -6.09 3.33
C VAL A 128 4.91 -5.62 2.23
N THR A 129 4.93 -6.32 1.10
CA THR A 129 5.77 -6.00 -0.05
C THR A 129 4.92 -5.48 -1.20
N LEU A 130 5.24 -4.30 -1.64
CA LEU A 130 4.79 -3.68 -2.87
C LEU A 130 5.85 -3.88 -3.95
N ASN A 131 5.65 -3.44 -5.17
CA ASN A 131 6.52 -3.62 -6.33
C ASN A 131 8.02 -3.84 -6.00
N THR A 132 8.68 -2.84 -5.42
CA THR A 132 10.12 -2.85 -5.14
C THR A 132 10.45 -2.63 -3.66
N LYS A 133 9.48 -2.23 -2.85
CA LYS A 133 9.69 -1.85 -1.45
C LYS A 133 8.91 -2.74 -0.49
N THR A 134 9.49 -2.94 0.68
CA THR A 134 8.89 -3.73 1.75
C THR A 134 8.68 -2.89 2.99
N ILE A 135 7.45 -2.86 3.49
CA ILE A 135 7.09 -2.28 4.78
C ILE A 135 7.21 -3.40 5.82
N THR A 136 8.11 -3.24 6.77
CA THR A 136 8.31 -4.20 7.86
C THR A 136 7.73 -3.64 9.15
N ILE A 137 6.85 -4.37 9.81
CA ILE A 137 6.21 -4.03 11.07
C ILE A 137 6.89 -4.79 12.21
N GLN A 138 7.45 -4.04 13.16
CA GLN A 138 8.14 -4.60 14.32
C GLN A 138 7.15 -5.24 15.30
N PRO A 139 7.42 -6.45 15.80
CA PRO A 139 6.64 -7.04 16.88
C PRO A 139 6.75 -6.17 18.14
N VAL A 140 5.74 -6.20 18.99
CA VAL A 140 5.65 -5.47 20.26
C VAL A 140 5.36 -3.98 20.11
N THR A 141 6.10 -3.24 19.30
CA THR A 141 5.93 -1.78 19.17
C THR A 141 4.98 -1.37 18.05
N GLY A 142 4.83 -2.23 17.02
CA GLY A 142 4.11 -1.90 15.80
C GLY A 142 4.76 -0.78 14.98
N LYS A 143 6.02 -0.44 15.26
CA LYS A 143 6.76 0.52 14.45
C LYS A 143 7.08 -0.09 13.10
N TRP A 144 6.83 0.63 12.04
CA TRP A 144 7.15 0.20 10.69
C TRP A 144 8.45 0.82 10.18
N THR A 145 9.09 0.13 9.26
CA THR A 145 10.27 0.58 8.50
C THR A 145 10.10 0.20 7.04
N ILE A 146 10.65 1.00 6.14
CA ILE A 146 10.61 0.78 4.69
C ILE A 146 12.01 0.42 4.22
N ASN A 147 12.12 -0.67 3.45
CA ASN A 147 13.35 -1.17 2.84
C ASN A 147 13.18 -1.30 1.33
#